data_34a23afd8e0435436251034ed3905304
#
_entry.id   34a23afd8e0435436251034ed3905304
#
_cell.length_a   1.000
_cell.length_b   1.000
_cell.length_c   1.000
_cell.angle_alpha   90.00
_cell.angle_beta   90.00
_cell.angle_gamma   90.00
#
_symmetry.space_group_name_H-M   'P 1'
#
loop_
_entity.id
_entity.type
_entity.pdbx_description
1 polymer ?
#
loop_
_entity_poly.entity_id
_entity_poly.type
_entity_poly.pdbx_seq_one_letter_code
_entity_poly.pdbx_strand_id
1 'polypeptide(L)'
;INKIYTQIDNDLTEAERLLPLQWDSNYTGRVTWGAVRSLHARTYMMRNDWDNMYKLSTEVIGKGLYNLDTPVDKIFTVEGENCGSSIFELQCESTDALKNSLTIGSQFCEVQGVRGSGDWNLGWGWHMATTELGKAFEPGDPRKDATLLYFRRSIDEPITEANTNKPYGESPVSTAMGAYFNKKAYTEPSL
;
A
#
# COMPACT_ATOMS: atom_id res chain seq x y z
N ILE A 1 16.22 22.61 -12.58
CA ILE A 1 15.61 21.27 -12.57
C ILE A 1 16.59 20.25 -13.16
N ASN A 2 17.14 20.44 -14.38
CA ASN A 2 18.00 19.46 -15.04
C ASN A 2 19.25 19.08 -14.22
N LYS A 3 19.93 20.05 -13.60
CA LYS A 3 21.09 19.76 -12.73
C LYS A 3 20.73 18.88 -11.53
N ILE A 4 19.52 19.01 -10.99
CA ILE A 4 19.05 18.16 -9.89
C ILE A 4 18.87 16.73 -10.38
N TYR A 5 18.21 16.54 -11.52
CA TYR A 5 18.06 15.20 -12.07
C TYR A 5 19.40 14.55 -12.45
N THR A 6 20.35 15.33 -12.99
CA THR A 6 21.71 14.81 -13.24
C THR A 6 22.36 14.31 -11.94
N GLN A 7 22.20 15.04 -10.84
CA GLN A 7 22.75 14.59 -9.57
C GLN A 7 22.03 13.33 -9.06
N ILE A 8 20.70 13.28 -9.15
CA ILE A 8 19.92 12.09 -8.78
C ILE A 8 20.37 10.86 -9.60
N ASP A 9 20.53 11.02 -10.91
CA ASP A 9 20.98 9.91 -11.79
C ASP A 9 22.38 9.42 -11.39
N ASN A 10 23.30 10.33 -11.08
CA ASN A 10 24.64 9.98 -10.62
C ASN A 10 24.61 9.23 -9.29
N ASP A 11 23.86 9.73 -8.32
CA ASP A 11 23.74 9.14 -6.98
C ASP A 11 23.09 7.73 -7.05
N LEU A 12 22.03 7.58 -7.84
CA LEU A 12 21.36 6.29 -8.03
C LEU A 12 22.24 5.30 -8.78
N THR A 13 22.98 5.75 -9.80
CA THR A 13 23.92 4.90 -10.54
C THR A 13 25.03 4.38 -9.62
N GLU A 14 25.56 5.23 -8.76
CA GLU A 14 26.58 4.81 -7.78
C GLU A 14 25.99 3.88 -6.71
N ALA A 15 24.78 4.14 -6.24
CA ALA A 15 24.09 3.27 -5.31
C ALA A 15 23.82 1.88 -5.92
N GLU A 16 23.40 1.80 -7.19
CA GLU A 16 23.23 0.53 -7.91
C GLU A 16 24.52 -0.29 -7.99
N ARG A 17 25.65 0.38 -8.11
CA ARG A 17 26.97 -0.28 -8.16
C ARG A 17 27.40 -0.85 -6.80
N LEU A 18 27.00 -0.21 -5.71
CA LEU A 18 27.46 -0.52 -4.34
C LEU A 18 26.53 -1.49 -3.59
N LEU A 19 25.25 -1.49 -3.89
CA LEU A 19 24.26 -2.22 -3.12
C LEU A 19 24.13 -3.69 -3.59
N PRO A 20 23.95 -4.62 -2.67
CA PRO A 20 23.74 -6.02 -2.99
C PRO A 20 22.35 -6.26 -3.59
N LEU A 21 22.17 -7.37 -4.27
CA LEU A 21 20.87 -7.84 -4.74
C LEU A 21 19.92 -8.17 -3.57
N GLN A 22 20.47 -8.77 -2.52
CA GLN A 22 19.77 -9.12 -1.29
C GLN A 22 20.71 -8.96 -0.10
N TRP A 23 20.14 -8.63 1.05
CA TRP A 23 20.82 -8.64 2.32
C TRP A 23 20.58 -9.96 3.06
N ASP A 24 21.46 -10.26 4.01
CA ASP A 24 21.20 -11.28 5.02
C ASP A 24 19.92 -10.93 5.82
N SER A 25 19.20 -11.95 6.31
CA SER A 25 17.93 -11.79 7.04
C SER A 25 18.02 -10.87 8.25
N ASN A 26 19.21 -10.75 8.87
CA ASN A 26 19.43 -9.80 9.98
C ASN A 26 19.38 -8.34 9.56
N TYR A 27 19.35 -8.07 8.27
CA TYR A 27 19.35 -6.73 7.70
C TYR A 27 18.11 -6.44 6.84
N THR A 28 17.01 -7.15 7.10
CA THR A 28 15.71 -6.89 6.46
C THR A 28 15.33 -5.40 6.61
N GLY A 29 14.79 -4.81 5.55
CA GLY A 29 14.45 -3.39 5.51
C GLY A 29 15.58 -2.47 5.02
N ARG A 30 16.81 -2.97 4.83
CA ARG A 30 17.86 -2.19 4.15
C ARG A 30 17.61 -2.11 2.65
N VAL A 31 17.99 -0.97 2.08
CA VAL A 31 17.86 -0.71 0.64
C VAL A 31 18.70 -1.72 -0.15
N THR A 32 18.12 -2.30 -1.18
CA THR A 32 18.74 -3.25 -2.10
C THR A 32 18.97 -2.62 -3.48
N TRP A 33 19.74 -3.31 -4.34
CA TRP A 33 19.87 -2.95 -5.75
C TRP A 33 18.51 -2.79 -6.43
N GLY A 34 17.57 -3.72 -6.19
CA GLY A 34 16.23 -3.67 -6.80
C GLY A 34 15.42 -2.44 -6.38
N ALA A 35 15.53 -2.02 -5.12
CA ALA A 35 14.88 -0.82 -4.62
C ALA A 35 15.41 0.44 -5.31
N VAL A 36 16.75 0.57 -5.42
CA VAL A 36 17.38 1.71 -6.09
C VAL A 36 17.07 1.73 -7.58
N ARG A 37 17.15 0.57 -8.24
CA ARG A 37 16.87 0.44 -9.68
C ARG A 37 15.42 0.82 -10.01
N SER A 38 14.48 0.41 -9.16
CA SER A 38 13.06 0.76 -9.30
C SER A 38 12.82 2.26 -9.07
N LEU A 39 13.49 2.85 -8.08
CA LEU A 39 13.43 4.30 -7.85
C LEU A 39 14.00 5.07 -9.04
N HIS A 40 15.11 4.62 -9.60
CA HIS A 40 15.73 5.23 -10.78
C HIS A 40 14.79 5.16 -12.00
N ALA A 41 14.16 4.01 -12.26
CA ALA A 41 13.12 3.88 -13.28
C ALA A 41 11.98 4.90 -13.07
N ARG A 42 11.54 5.07 -11.84
CA ARG A 42 10.51 6.06 -11.49
C ARG A 42 10.95 7.50 -11.76
N THR A 43 12.22 7.85 -11.54
CA THR A 43 12.72 9.19 -11.87
C THR A 43 12.72 9.46 -13.37
N TYR A 44 13.00 8.46 -14.21
CA TYR A 44 12.86 8.56 -15.66
C TYR A 44 11.39 8.72 -16.09
N MET A 45 10.48 7.96 -15.48
CA MET A 45 9.03 8.11 -15.71
C MET A 45 8.55 9.55 -15.44
N MET A 46 9.03 10.17 -14.35
CA MET A 46 8.69 11.56 -13.98
C MET A 46 9.16 12.59 -15.02
N ARG A 47 10.12 12.23 -15.86
CA ARG A 47 10.67 13.07 -16.95
C ARG A 47 10.11 12.70 -18.32
N ASN A 48 9.17 11.75 -18.39
CA ASN A 48 8.65 11.16 -19.63
C ASN A 48 9.73 10.45 -20.47
N ASP A 49 10.80 9.99 -19.84
CA ASP A 49 11.84 9.17 -20.49
C ASP A 49 11.45 7.69 -20.39
N TRP A 50 10.54 7.29 -21.27
CA TRP A 50 9.93 5.97 -21.27
C TRP A 50 10.90 4.86 -21.64
N ASP A 51 11.87 5.14 -22.48
CA ASP A 51 12.87 4.15 -22.93
C ASP A 51 13.77 3.71 -21.76
N ASN A 52 14.31 4.67 -21.03
CA ASN A 52 15.12 4.36 -19.86
C ASN A 52 14.26 3.75 -18.72
N MET A 53 13.05 4.25 -18.49
CA MET A 53 12.13 3.66 -17.52
C MET A 53 11.84 2.20 -17.84
N TYR A 54 11.51 1.88 -19.10
CA TYR A 54 11.24 0.52 -19.57
C TYR A 54 12.47 -0.38 -19.40
N LYS A 55 13.63 0.08 -19.82
CA LYS A 55 14.90 -0.65 -19.70
C LYS A 55 15.18 -1.05 -18.24
N LEU A 56 15.15 -0.08 -17.31
CA LEU A 56 15.46 -0.34 -15.92
C LEU A 56 14.42 -1.25 -15.25
N SER A 57 13.14 -1.06 -15.55
CA SER A 57 12.06 -1.92 -15.04
C SER A 57 12.22 -3.36 -15.54
N THR A 58 12.54 -3.55 -16.81
CA THR A 58 12.78 -4.88 -17.40
C THR A 58 13.98 -5.57 -16.76
N GLU A 59 15.02 -4.83 -16.39
CA GLU A 59 16.18 -5.39 -15.70
C GLU A 59 15.82 -5.89 -14.29
N VAL A 60 14.97 -5.15 -13.55
CA VAL A 60 14.47 -5.61 -12.24
C VAL A 60 13.66 -6.90 -12.38
N ILE A 61 12.73 -6.95 -13.34
CA ILE A 61 11.93 -8.14 -13.62
C ILE A 61 12.81 -9.33 -14.03
N GLY A 62 13.78 -9.09 -14.91
CA GLY A 62 14.69 -10.11 -15.45
C GLY A 62 15.61 -10.73 -14.40
N LYS A 63 15.80 -10.09 -13.24
CA LYS A 63 16.59 -10.68 -12.14
C LYS A 63 15.86 -11.85 -11.45
N GLY A 64 14.53 -11.95 -11.57
CA GLY A 64 13.75 -13.02 -10.93
C GLY A 64 13.77 -12.99 -9.40
N LEU A 65 14.10 -11.85 -8.80
CA LEU A 65 14.14 -11.68 -7.34
C LEU A 65 12.76 -11.44 -6.74
N TYR A 66 11.83 -10.96 -7.56
CA TYR A 66 10.47 -10.58 -7.16
C TYR A 66 9.46 -11.35 -7.99
N ASN A 67 8.28 -11.58 -7.41
CA ASN A 67 7.17 -12.25 -8.07
C ASN A 67 5.84 -11.58 -7.70
N LEU A 68 4.74 -12.00 -8.32
CA LEU A 68 3.39 -11.51 -8.05
C LEU A 68 2.49 -12.63 -7.48
N ASP A 69 3.07 -13.60 -6.78
CA ASP A 69 2.37 -14.78 -6.28
C ASP A 69 1.54 -14.49 -5.02
N THR A 70 1.89 -13.44 -4.27
CA THR A 70 1.15 -13.04 -3.08
C THR A 70 -0.21 -12.45 -3.49
N PRO A 71 -1.32 -13.00 -2.98
CA PRO A 71 -2.65 -12.46 -3.27
C PRO A 71 -2.79 -10.99 -2.85
N VAL A 72 -3.52 -10.20 -3.65
CA VAL A 72 -3.67 -8.75 -3.44
C VAL A 72 -4.25 -8.39 -2.07
N ASP A 73 -5.15 -9.22 -1.54
CA ASP A 73 -5.75 -9.05 -0.21
C ASP A 73 -4.78 -9.31 0.94
N LYS A 74 -3.64 -9.95 0.67
CA LYS A 74 -2.61 -10.27 1.68
C LYS A 74 -1.44 -9.29 1.70
N ILE A 75 -1.16 -8.60 0.60
CA ILE A 75 0.03 -7.73 0.46
C ILE A 75 0.13 -6.67 1.57
N PHE A 76 -1.01 -6.17 2.06
CA PHE A 76 -1.06 -5.11 3.08
C PHE A 76 -1.42 -5.62 4.48
N THR A 77 -1.29 -6.91 4.72
CA THR A 77 -1.47 -7.54 6.03
C THR A 77 -0.13 -8.01 6.58
N VAL A 78 -0.08 -8.38 7.87
CA VAL A 78 1.11 -8.96 8.50
C VAL A 78 1.61 -10.20 7.74
N GLU A 79 0.69 -11.00 7.17
CA GLU A 79 1.04 -12.17 6.35
C GLU A 79 1.77 -11.80 5.05
N GLY A 80 1.59 -10.58 4.56
CA GLY A 80 2.22 -10.05 3.35
C GLY A 80 3.52 -9.31 3.58
N GLU A 81 3.96 -9.12 4.82
CA GLU A 81 5.20 -8.42 5.13
C GLU A 81 6.40 -9.11 4.47
N ASN A 82 7.23 -8.33 3.80
CA ASN A 82 8.42 -8.79 3.08
C ASN A 82 8.14 -9.92 2.08
N CYS A 83 6.92 -9.97 1.52
CA CYS A 83 6.54 -11.00 0.55
C CYS A 83 7.29 -10.86 -0.78
N GLY A 84 7.14 -11.85 -1.66
CA GLY A 84 7.84 -11.88 -2.95
C GLY A 84 7.55 -10.71 -3.89
N SER A 85 6.45 -9.97 -3.70
CA SER A 85 6.14 -8.75 -4.46
C SER A 85 6.76 -7.48 -3.87
N SER A 86 7.32 -7.54 -2.66
CA SER A 86 7.91 -6.40 -1.96
C SER A 86 9.32 -6.12 -2.43
N ILE A 87 9.52 -4.99 -3.08
CA ILE A 87 10.84 -4.51 -3.49
C ILE A 87 11.54 -3.79 -2.33
N PHE A 88 10.79 -3.04 -1.55
CA PHE A 88 11.27 -2.32 -0.36
C PHE A 88 10.10 -2.04 0.58
N GLU A 89 10.31 -2.36 1.86
CA GLU A 89 9.37 -2.03 2.93
C GLU A 89 10.08 -1.30 4.06
N LEU A 90 9.44 -0.26 4.58
CA LEU A 90 9.86 0.37 5.81
C LEU A 90 9.39 -0.51 6.97
N GLN A 91 10.35 -1.10 7.67
CA GLN A 91 10.05 -1.98 8.80
C GLN A 91 9.58 -1.14 10.00
N CYS A 92 8.39 -1.43 10.48
CA CYS A 92 7.80 -0.81 11.66
C CYS A 92 7.60 -1.87 12.74
N GLU A 93 7.80 -1.51 13.98
CA GLU A 93 7.57 -2.37 15.13
C GLU A 93 6.39 -1.84 15.95
N SER A 94 5.52 -2.74 16.41
CA SER A 94 4.48 -2.44 17.37
C SER A 94 4.62 -3.41 18.56
N THR A 95 4.90 -2.87 19.73
CA THR A 95 4.97 -3.64 20.97
C THR A 95 4.02 -3.08 22.01
N ASP A 96 3.60 -3.90 22.99
CA ASP A 96 2.70 -3.46 24.07
C ASP A 96 3.25 -2.25 24.84
N ALA A 97 4.56 -2.17 24.99
CA ALA A 97 5.22 -1.01 25.63
C ALA A 97 5.09 0.27 24.82
N LEU A 98 4.81 0.15 23.53
CA LEU A 98 4.84 1.22 22.56
C LEU A 98 3.43 1.64 22.10
N LYS A 99 2.37 0.87 22.41
CA LYS A 99 0.97 1.11 21.99
C LYS A 99 0.44 2.53 22.32
N ASN A 100 1.03 3.21 23.28
CA ASN A 100 0.61 4.56 23.68
C ASN A 100 1.54 5.67 23.15
N SER A 101 2.48 5.34 22.27
CA SER A 101 3.41 6.32 21.71
C SER A 101 3.01 6.68 20.28
N LEU A 102 2.77 7.96 20.05
CA LEU A 102 2.47 8.50 18.70
C LEU A 102 3.63 8.36 17.70
N THR A 103 4.76 7.82 18.12
CA THR A 103 5.99 7.73 17.31
C THR A 103 6.21 6.36 16.70
N ILE A 104 5.27 5.41 16.86
CA ILE A 104 5.49 4.01 16.50
C ILE A 104 4.53 3.57 15.43
N GLY A 105 5.05 2.74 14.53
CA GLY A 105 4.30 2.19 13.42
C GLY A 105 3.97 3.22 12.35
N SER A 106 3.07 2.83 11.46
CA SER A 106 2.55 3.72 10.43
C SER A 106 1.29 4.42 10.92
N GLN A 107 1.26 5.73 10.85
CA GLN A 107 0.05 6.50 11.12
C GLN A 107 -1.03 6.34 10.03
N PHE A 108 -0.77 5.60 8.95
CA PHE A 108 -1.73 5.42 7.87
C PHE A 108 -3.04 4.79 8.33
N CYS A 109 -3.00 3.83 9.25
CA CYS A 109 -4.20 3.18 9.77
C CYS A 109 -5.07 4.18 10.54
N GLU A 110 -4.47 5.04 11.37
CA GLU A 110 -5.18 6.07 12.10
C GLU A 110 -5.75 7.16 11.18
N VAL A 111 -4.93 7.64 10.26
CA VAL A 111 -5.29 8.76 9.37
C VAL A 111 -6.36 8.33 8.35
N GLN A 112 -6.24 7.13 7.79
CA GLN A 112 -7.11 6.61 6.72
C GLN A 112 -8.17 5.62 7.22
N GLY A 113 -8.14 5.26 8.50
CA GLY A 113 -9.13 4.38 9.11
C GLY A 113 -10.53 4.98 9.06
N VAL A 114 -11.51 4.12 9.25
CA VAL A 114 -12.93 4.52 9.19
C VAL A 114 -13.22 5.56 10.27
N ARG A 115 -13.80 6.68 9.88
CA ARG A 115 -14.38 7.65 10.81
C ARG A 115 -15.85 7.36 10.97
N GLY A 116 -16.22 6.91 12.14
CA GLY A 116 -17.60 6.50 12.44
C GLY A 116 -17.95 6.72 13.91
N SER A 117 -18.75 5.84 14.46
CA SER A 117 -19.16 5.82 15.87
C SER A 117 -19.06 4.42 16.45
N GLY A 118 -18.86 4.30 17.77
CA GLY A 118 -18.69 3.03 18.44
C GLY A 118 -17.44 2.30 17.93
N ASP A 119 -17.55 1.01 17.71
CA ASP A 119 -16.46 0.14 17.23
C ASP A 119 -15.93 0.53 15.83
N TRP A 120 -16.66 1.36 15.10
CA TRP A 120 -16.27 1.89 13.80
C TRP A 120 -15.52 3.23 13.86
N ASN A 121 -15.23 3.74 15.04
CA ASN A 121 -14.40 4.94 15.17
C ASN A 121 -12.92 4.56 15.17
N LEU A 122 -12.44 4.05 14.04
CA LEU A 122 -11.13 3.44 13.85
C LEU A 122 -10.07 4.43 13.36
N GLY A 123 -10.47 5.64 13.00
CA GLY A 123 -9.54 6.64 12.50
C GLY A 123 -10.19 7.94 12.05
N TRP A 124 -9.42 8.75 11.34
CA TRP A 124 -9.85 10.11 10.97
C TRP A 124 -10.62 10.18 9.65
N GLY A 125 -10.63 9.12 8.87
CA GLY A 125 -11.35 9.03 7.59
C GLY A 125 -10.78 9.92 6.49
N TRP A 126 -9.48 10.18 6.50
CA TRP A 126 -8.84 10.94 5.45
C TRP A 126 -8.53 10.06 4.24
N HIS A 127 -8.42 10.68 3.06
CA HIS A 127 -8.14 9.99 1.79
C HIS A 127 -9.11 8.85 1.48
N MET A 128 -10.39 9.06 1.77
CA MET A 128 -11.44 8.11 1.37
C MET A 128 -11.46 7.95 -0.15
N ALA A 129 -11.71 6.72 -0.58
CA ALA A 129 -11.84 6.43 -2.01
C ALA A 129 -13.11 7.06 -2.59
N THR A 130 -12.99 7.59 -3.80
CA THR A 130 -14.13 8.21 -4.50
C THR A 130 -15.08 7.14 -5.08
N THR A 131 -16.31 7.56 -5.36
CA THR A 131 -17.28 6.72 -6.06
C THR A 131 -16.79 6.32 -7.45
N GLU A 132 -16.05 7.21 -8.11
CA GLU A 132 -15.47 6.96 -9.44
C GLU A 132 -14.45 5.83 -9.38
N LEU A 133 -13.59 5.78 -8.35
CA LEU A 133 -12.68 4.65 -8.15
C LEU A 133 -13.46 3.35 -7.95
N GLY A 134 -14.52 3.37 -7.13
CA GLY A 134 -15.35 2.19 -6.92
C GLY A 134 -16.01 1.68 -8.20
N LYS A 135 -16.37 2.59 -9.14
CA LYS A 135 -16.94 2.27 -10.45
C LYS A 135 -15.90 1.84 -11.49
N ALA A 136 -14.65 2.19 -11.30
CA ALA A 136 -13.57 1.89 -12.24
C ALA A 136 -13.15 0.40 -12.22
N PHE A 137 -13.48 -0.32 -11.14
CA PHE A 137 -13.26 -1.76 -11.10
C PHE A 137 -14.26 -2.48 -11.99
N GLU A 138 -13.77 -3.40 -12.79
CA GLU A 138 -14.62 -4.25 -13.64
C GLU A 138 -15.51 -5.19 -12.81
N PRO A 139 -16.68 -5.61 -13.32
CA PRO A 139 -17.52 -6.59 -12.63
C PRO A 139 -16.74 -7.88 -12.36
N GLY A 140 -16.67 -8.30 -11.09
CA GLY A 140 -15.95 -9.50 -10.68
C GLY A 140 -14.46 -9.33 -10.48
N ASP A 141 -13.91 -8.12 -10.55
CA ASP A 141 -12.51 -7.85 -10.23
C ASP A 141 -12.26 -8.02 -8.72
N PRO A 142 -11.48 -9.03 -8.30
CA PRO A 142 -11.21 -9.30 -6.88
C PRO A 142 -10.42 -8.18 -6.19
N ARG A 143 -9.73 -7.33 -6.95
CA ARG A 143 -8.96 -6.20 -6.40
C ARG A 143 -9.87 -5.16 -5.76
N LYS A 144 -11.13 -5.05 -6.17
CA LYS A 144 -12.09 -4.14 -5.54
C LYS A 144 -12.25 -4.47 -4.06
N ASP A 145 -12.59 -5.72 -3.75
CA ASP A 145 -12.83 -6.18 -2.38
C ASP A 145 -11.55 -6.22 -1.53
N ALA A 146 -10.38 -6.35 -2.17
CA ALA A 146 -9.08 -6.26 -1.51
C ALA A 146 -8.65 -4.81 -1.22
N THR A 147 -9.16 -3.83 -1.96
CA THR A 147 -8.73 -2.43 -1.88
C THR A 147 -9.69 -1.56 -1.10
N LEU A 148 -11.00 -1.80 -1.24
CA LEU A 148 -12.06 -0.96 -0.71
C LEU A 148 -12.80 -1.66 0.42
N LEU A 149 -12.94 -0.97 1.54
CA LEU A 149 -13.92 -1.27 2.56
C LEU A 149 -15.16 -0.43 2.26
N TYR A 150 -16.34 -1.07 2.15
CA TYR A 150 -17.57 -0.38 1.79
C TYR A 150 -18.77 -0.94 2.54
N PHE A 151 -19.71 -0.06 2.83
CA PHE A 151 -20.97 -0.38 3.49
C PHE A 151 -22.11 -0.55 2.50
N ARG A 152 -21.87 -0.20 1.23
CA ARG A 152 -22.76 -0.36 0.10
C ARG A 152 -21.95 -0.35 -1.19
N ARG A 153 -22.42 -1.07 -2.19
CA ARG A 153 -21.68 -1.18 -3.47
C ARG A 153 -21.75 0.08 -4.31
N SER A 154 -22.81 0.86 -4.13
CA SER A 154 -23.03 2.15 -4.78
C SER A 154 -23.55 3.15 -3.76
N ILE A 155 -23.32 4.44 -3.99
CA ILE A 155 -23.86 5.53 -3.17
C ILE A 155 -25.40 5.55 -3.19
N ASP A 156 -26.00 5.05 -4.26
CA ASP A 156 -27.45 5.04 -4.47
C ASP A 156 -28.15 3.82 -3.83
N GLU A 157 -27.37 2.84 -3.34
CA GLU A 157 -27.92 1.65 -2.69
C GLU A 157 -28.08 1.86 -1.18
N PRO A 158 -29.12 1.29 -0.56
CA PRO A 158 -29.23 1.27 0.90
C PRO A 158 -28.11 0.43 1.52
N ILE A 159 -27.71 0.76 2.73
CA ILE A 159 -26.79 -0.06 3.52
C ILE A 159 -27.54 -1.29 4.03
N THR A 160 -27.13 -2.47 3.60
CA THR A 160 -27.70 -3.76 4.01
C THR A 160 -26.59 -4.77 4.24
N GLU A 161 -26.90 -5.86 4.94
CA GLU A 161 -25.97 -6.98 5.13
C GLU A 161 -25.45 -7.55 3.79
N ALA A 162 -26.29 -7.56 2.75
CA ALA A 162 -25.97 -8.16 1.45
C ALA A 162 -25.01 -7.29 0.60
N ASN A 163 -24.94 -5.99 0.86
CA ASN A 163 -24.15 -5.06 0.07
C ASN A 163 -23.04 -4.33 0.84
N THR A 164 -22.64 -4.89 1.96
CA THR A 164 -21.46 -4.47 2.72
C THR A 164 -20.32 -5.44 2.57
N ASN A 165 -19.11 -4.91 2.67
CA ASN A 165 -17.88 -5.69 2.76
C ASN A 165 -17.43 -5.64 4.24
N LYS A 166 -17.63 -6.72 4.95
CA LYS A 166 -17.36 -6.83 6.38
C LYS A 166 -16.24 -7.84 6.62
N PRO A 167 -14.97 -7.43 6.64
CA PRO A 167 -13.85 -8.36 6.75
C PRO A 167 -13.86 -9.15 8.07
N TYR A 168 -14.45 -8.61 9.15
CA TYR A 168 -14.46 -9.23 10.48
C TYR A 168 -15.87 -9.37 11.08
N GLY A 169 -16.93 -9.28 10.27
CA GLY A 169 -18.31 -9.42 10.70
C GLY A 169 -18.93 -8.17 11.32
N GLU A 170 -18.34 -7.01 11.07
CA GLU A 170 -18.81 -5.72 11.58
C GLU A 170 -20.24 -5.41 11.12
N SER A 171 -20.96 -4.65 11.91
CA SER A 171 -22.27 -4.13 11.54
C SER A 171 -22.14 -2.87 10.70
N PRO A 172 -23.01 -2.67 9.68
CA PRO A 172 -23.02 -1.44 8.90
C PRO A 172 -23.24 -0.21 9.78
N VAL A 173 -22.46 0.84 9.55
CA VAL A 173 -22.60 2.11 10.27
C VAL A 173 -23.35 3.10 9.41
N SER A 174 -24.51 3.52 9.87
CA SER A 174 -25.37 4.49 9.16
C SER A 174 -24.74 5.88 9.00
N THR A 175 -23.75 6.19 9.82
CA THR A 175 -23.08 7.50 9.88
C THR A 175 -21.75 7.54 9.15
N ALA A 176 -21.39 6.50 8.39
CA ALA A 176 -20.17 6.50 7.60
C ALA A 176 -20.14 7.67 6.63
N MET A 177 -19.09 8.49 6.68
CA MET A 177 -18.99 9.74 5.93
C MET A 177 -18.84 9.57 4.42
N GLY A 178 -18.59 8.35 3.94
CA GLY A 178 -18.42 8.05 2.52
C GLY A 178 -18.94 6.67 2.17
N ALA A 179 -18.92 6.34 0.87
CA ALA A 179 -19.30 5.01 0.40
C ALA A 179 -18.14 4.01 0.53
N TYR A 180 -16.89 4.48 0.46
CA TYR A 180 -15.70 3.65 0.41
C TYR A 180 -14.60 4.18 1.33
N PHE A 181 -13.93 3.27 2.03
CA PHE A 181 -12.74 3.53 2.82
C PHE A 181 -11.56 2.69 2.29
N ASN A 182 -10.35 3.06 2.68
CA ASN A 182 -9.15 2.32 2.31
C ASN A 182 -9.02 1.03 3.15
N LYS A 183 -9.33 -0.12 2.55
CA LYS A 183 -9.21 -1.42 3.24
C LYS A 183 -7.74 -1.82 3.48
N LYS A 184 -6.81 -1.33 2.67
CA LYS A 184 -5.38 -1.61 2.85
C LYS A 184 -4.78 -0.98 4.11
N ALA A 185 -5.44 0.05 4.66
CA ALA A 185 -5.08 0.67 5.93
C ALA A 185 -6.05 0.28 7.05
N TYR A 186 -6.88 -0.74 6.84
CA TYR A 186 -7.87 -1.19 7.81
C TYR A 186 -7.23 -2.06 8.88
N THR A 187 -7.53 -1.74 10.13
CA THR A 187 -7.22 -2.56 11.30
C THR A 187 -8.54 -2.99 11.95
N GLU A 188 -8.64 -4.24 12.36
CA GLU A 188 -9.85 -4.71 13.04
C GLU A 188 -10.05 -4.02 14.40
N PRO A 189 -11.33 -3.86 14.86
CA PRO A 189 -11.62 -3.13 16.09
C PRO A 189 -11.02 -3.74 17.36
N SER A 190 -10.65 -5.03 17.33
CA SER A 190 -10.08 -5.76 18.47
C SER A 190 -8.57 -5.57 18.65
N LEU A 191 -7.87 -4.95 17.69
CA LEU A 191 -6.44 -4.66 17.72
C LEU A 191 -6.18 -3.18 18.03
#